data_5e074a579e766a8c8478eba8d174c7ce
#
_entry.id   5e074a579e766a8c8478eba8d174c7ce
#
_cell.length_a   1.000
_cell.length_b   1.000
_cell.length_c   1.000
_cell.angle_alpha   90.00
_cell.angle_beta   90.00
_cell.angle_gamma   90.00
#
_symmetry.space_group_name_H-M   'P 1'
#
loop_
_entity.id
_entity.type
_entity.pdbx_description
1 polymer ?
#
loop_
_entity_poly.entity_id
_entity_poly.type
_entity_poly.pdbx_seq_one_letter_code
_entity_poly.pdbx_strand_id
1 'polypeptide(L)'
;FEDMDGLTVEGNGSTLMFHGKQTMISFMHCKNMMLRNLHIDFERPGGSELTISKVDENGVEVAFHRDSRYVINNGRIYLIGEGWKTNKPHCIEYNPKSERFFYSAAWGTLSKSEAVEIKPGVVRFKTPANFKPIVGDVLTIRDIIRDQVGFLIYESNGVTLENVGVHYMHGLGIVSQYSRD
;
A
#
# COMPACT_ATOMS: atom_id res chain seq x y z
N PHE A 1 -16.93 14.13 8.88
CA PHE A 1 -18.35 14.33 9.22
C PHE A 1 -18.53 13.93 10.67
N GLU A 2 -19.09 14.81 11.48
CA GLU A 2 -19.31 14.56 12.92
C GLU A 2 -20.70 15.09 13.30
N ASP A 3 -21.44 14.32 14.10
CA ASP A 3 -22.77 14.65 14.62
C ASP A 3 -23.82 15.06 13.55
N MET A 4 -23.71 14.47 12.34
CA MET A 4 -24.61 14.78 11.22
C MET A 4 -25.72 13.75 11.09
N ASP A 5 -26.87 14.19 10.57
CA ASP A 5 -28.02 13.33 10.27
C ASP A 5 -28.60 13.64 8.87
N GLY A 6 -28.83 12.60 8.08
CA GLY A 6 -29.55 12.69 6.79
C GLY A 6 -28.77 13.31 5.63
N LEU A 7 -27.41 13.41 5.71
CA LEU A 7 -26.61 13.99 4.62
C LEU A 7 -26.35 12.98 3.51
N THR A 8 -26.57 13.39 2.27
CA THR A 8 -26.12 12.68 1.07
C THR A 8 -25.00 13.44 0.39
N VAL A 9 -23.89 12.75 0.17
CA VAL A 9 -22.76 13.25 -0.64
C VAL A 9 -22.76 12.52 -1.97
N GLU A 10 -22.97 13.26 -3.06
CA GLU A 10 -22.96 12.76 -4.43
C GLU A 10 -21.65 13.12 -5.11
N GLY A 11 -20.87 12.10 -5.49
CA GLY A 11 -19.55 12.29 -6.09
C GLY A 11 -19.57 12.51 -7.60
N ASN A 12 -20.67 12.17 -8.29
CA ASN A 12 -20.79 12.29 -9.75
C ASN A 12 -19.65 11.59 -10.54
N GLY A 13 -19.13 10.50 -10.01
CA GLY A 13 -18.00 9.77 -10.60
C GLY A 13 -16.64 10.42 -10.39
N SER A 14 -16.54 11.42 -9.49
CA SER A 14 -15.27 12.08 -9.18
C SER A 14 -14.31 11.16 -8.43
N THR A 15 -13.01 11.42 -8.58
CA THR A 15 -11.96 10.82 -7.74
C THR A 15 -11.39 11.89 -6.82
N LEU A 16 -11.44 11.65 -5.52
CA LEU A 16 -10.72 12.45 -4.53
C LEU A 16 -9.32 11.87 -4.35
N MET A 17 -8.32 12.67 -4.71
CA MET A 17 -6.91 12.30 -4.58
C MET A 17 -6.37 12.83 -3.26
N PHE A 18 -5.96 11.92 -2.38
CA PHE A 18 -5.41 12.26 -1.08
C PHE A 18 -3.89 12.26 -1.09
N HIS A 19 -3.29 13.14 -0.32
CA HIS A 19 -1.86 13.27 -0.13
C HIS A 19 -1.46 12.93 1.31
N GLY A 20 -0.32 12.29 1.44
CA GLY A 20 0.22 11.94 2.76
C GLY A 20 -0.47 10.75 3.41
N LYS A 21 -0.11 10.50 4.65
CA LYS A 21 -0.56 9.36 5.43
C LYS A 21 -1.68 9.80 6.39
N GLN A 22 -2.92 9.54 6.03
CA GLN A 22 -4.09 9.99 6.79
C GLN A 22 -5.31 9.06 6.63
N THR A 23 -6.26 9.15 7.55
CA THR A 23 -7.62 8.66 7.35
C THR A 23 -8.34 9.59 6.37
N MET A 24 -8.93 9.04 5.32
CA MET A 24 -9.46 9.85 4.23
C MET A 24 -10.82 10.44 4.55
N ILE A 25 -11.75 9.59 4.99
CA ILE A 25 -13.12 10.00 5.32
C ILE A 25 -13.52 9.36 6.65
N SER A 26 -14.10 10.15 7.52
CA SER A 26 -14.68 9.65 8.77
C SER A 26 -16.12 10.11 8.97
N PHE A 27 -16.94 9.19 9.46
CA PHE A 27 -18.30 9.45 9.98
C PHE A 27 -18.26 9.12 11.47
N MET A 28 -18.43 10.14 12.31
CA MET A 28 -18.38 10.03 13.76
C MET A 28 -19.69 10.50 14.35
N HIS A 29 -20.36 9.63 15.11
CA HIS A 29 -21.66 9.90 15.74
C HIS A 29 -22.75 10.31 14.74
N CYS A 30 -22.63 9.91 13.47
CA CYS A 30 -23.54 10.29 12.39
C CYS A 30 -24.73 9.34 12.27
N LYS A 31 -25.80 9.82 11.61
CA LYS A 31 -26.98 9.01 11.29
C LYS A 31 -27.41 9.22 9.84
N ASN A 32 -27.95 8.16 9.22
CA ASN A 32 -28.59 8.23 7.90
C ASN A 32 -27.72 8.93 6.84
N MET A 33 -26.43 8.62 6.83
CA MET A 33 -25.48 9.22 5.90
C MET A 33 -25.42 8.39 4.62
N MET A 34 -25.33 9.04 3.48
CA MET A 34 -25.07 8.39 2.19
C MET A 34 -23.91 9.04 1.47
N LEU A 35 -22.96 8.23 1.04
CA LEU A 35 -21.89 8.63 0.13
C LEU A 35 -21.98 7.75 -1.12
N ARG A 36 -22.05 8.36 -2.30
CA ARG A 36 -22.20 7.58 -3.53
C ARG A 36 -21.49 8.16 -4.74
N ASN A 37 -21.24 7.27 -5.72
CA ASN A 37 -20.64 7.59 -7.01
C ASN A 37 -19.29 8.33 -6.88
N LEU A 38 -18.40 7.85 -6.02
CA LEU A 38 -17.15 8.49 -5.67
C LEU A 38 -16.01 7.48 -5.62
N HIS A 39 -14.85 7.87 -6.10
CA HIS A 39 -13.60 7.15 -5.88
C HIS A 39 -12.71 7.93 -4.94
N ILE A 40 -11.98 7.21 -4.10
CA ILE A 40 -10.92 7.78 -3.26
C ILE A 40 -9.62 7.03 -3.51
N ASP A 41 -8.54 7.78 -3.63
CA ASP A 41 -7.22 7.25 -3.97
C ASP A 41 -6.12 8.10 -3.33
N PHE A 42 -4.91 7.58 -3.32
CA PHE A 42 -3.72 8.32 -2.90
C PHE A 42 -2.84 8.69 -4.08
N GLU A 43 -2.28 9.90 -4.09
CA GLU A 43 -1.24 10.30 -5.04
C GLU A 43 -0.03 9.34 -4.98
N ARG A 44 0.26 8.80 -3.81
CA ARG A 44 1.29 7.79 -3.59
C ARG A 44 0.72 6.60 -2.84
N PRO A 45 0.75 5.41 -3.44
CA PRO A 45 0.31 4.19 -2.77
C PRO A 45 1.00 3.98 -1.43
N GLY A 46 0.27 3.41 -0.47
CA GLY A 46 0.80 3.02 0.84
C GLY A 46 1.72 1.79 0.81
N GLY A 47 1.96 1.24 -0.36
CA GLY A 47 2.83 0.11 -0.62
C GLY A 47 3.76 0.36 -1.80
N SER A 48 4.77 -0.49 -1.92
CA SER A 48 5.70 -0.49 -3.04
C SER A 48 5.71 -1.85 -3.71
N GLU A 49 5.77 -1.86 -5.04
CA GLU A 49 5.87 -3.08 -5.83
C GLU A 49 7.18 -3.12 -6.59
N LEU A 50 7.75 -4.31 -6.65
CA LEU A 50 8.95 -4.60 -7.39
C LEU A 50 8.92 -6.03 -7.95
N THR A 51 9.51 -6.22 -9.11
CA THR A 51 9.62 -7.52 -9.75
C THR A 51 11.04 -8.03 -9.64
N ILE A 52 11.23 -9.30 -9.28
CA ILE A 52 12.52 -9.96 -9.32
C ILE A 52 12.90 -10.16 -10.78
N SER A 53 13.86 -9.39 -11.28
CA SER A 53 14.23 -9.37 -12.70
C SER A 53 15.38 -10.28 -13.07
N LYS A 54 16.28 -10.55 -12.10
CA LYS A 54 17.44 -11.44 -12.33
C LYS A 54 17.96 -12.00 -11.01
N VAL A 55 18.45 -13.24 -11.07
CA VAL A 55 19.16 -13.91 -9.97
C VAL A 55 20.41 -14.55 -10.56
N ASP A 56 21.57 -14.23 -10.01
CA ASP A 56 22.85 -14.83 -10.40
C ASP A 56 23.76 -15.04 -9.17
N GLU A 57 25.03 -15.44 -9.39
CA GLU A 57 26.00 -15.66 -8.33
C GLU A 57 26.37 -14.37 -7.57
N ASN A 58 26.19 -13.21 -8.20
CA ASN A 58 26.54 -11.90 -7.64
C ASN A 58 25.37 -11.25 -6.88
N GLY A 59 24.19 -11.88 -6.86
CA GLY A 59 23.03 -11.43 -6.13
C GLY A 59 21.73 -11.39 -6.93
N VAL A 60 20.85 -10.47 -6.54
CA VAL A 60 19.49 -10.33 -7.09
C VAL A 60 19.28 -8.93 -7.63
N GLU A 61 18.75 -8.84 -8.84
CA GLU A 61 18.25 -7.58 -9.39
C GLU A 61 16.72 -7.51 -9.25
N VAL A 62 16.23 -6.35 -8.86
CA VAL A 62 14.81 -6.08 -8.83
C VAL A 62 14.48 -4.83 -9.66
N ALA A 63 13.38 -4.86 -10.36
CA ALA A 63 12.82 -3.72 -11.08
C ALA A 63 11.65 -3.15 -10.27
N PHE A 64 11.75 -1.89 -9.88
CA PHE A 64 10.68 -1.19 -9.16
C PHE A 64 9.57 -0.75 -10.11
N HIS A 65 8.33 -0.89 -9.68
CA HIS A 65 7.21 -0.29 -10.38
C HIS A 65 7.38 1.25 -10.41
N ARG A 66 6.96 1.89 -11.50
CA ARG A 66 7.16 3.33 -11.73
C ARG A 66 6.64 4.22 -10.60
N ASP A 67 5.58 3.78 -9.91
CA ASP A 67 4.95 4.53 -8.81
C ASP A 67 5.55 4.20 -7.44
N SER A 68 6.46 3.20 -7.38
CA SER A 68 7.18 2.82 -6.17
C SER A 68 8.48 3.60 -6.07
N ARG A 69 8.64 4.36 -4.99
CA ARG A 69 9.83 5.18 -4.75
C ARG A 69 10.72 4.58 -3.67
N TYR A 70 12.01 4.81 -3.81
CA TYR A 70 13.01 4.39 -2.84
C TYR A 70 14.16 5.38 -2.75
N VAL A 71 14.94 5.27 -1.68
CA VAL A 71 16.25 5.89 -1.53
C VAL A 71 17.25 4.86 -1.03
N ILE A 72 18.50 4.98 -1.47
CA ILE A 72 19.61 4.16 -0.99
C ILE A 72 20.51 5.06 -0.15
N ASN A 73 20.63 4.73 1.13
CA ASN A 73 21.50 5.44 2.07
C ASN A 73 22.54 4.44 2.63
N ASN A 74 23.83 4.73 2.44
CA ASN A 74 24.94 3.88 2.89
C ASN A 74 24.76 2.42 2.49
N GLY A 75 24.38 2.18 1.21
CA GLY A 75 24.15 0.85 0.69
C GLY A 75 22.90 0.12 1.22
N ARG A 76 22.01 0.83 1.94
CA ARG A 76 20.73 0.28 2.42
C ARG A 76 19.56 0.94 1.73
N ILE A 77 18.63 0.13 1.27
CA ILE A 77 17.42 0.61 0.60
C ILE A 77 16.33 0.92 1.62
N TYR A 78 15.61 1.99 1.35
CA TYR A 78 14.39 2.38 2.05
C TYR A 78 13.32 2.70 1.02
N LEU A 79 12.15 2.11 1.18
CA LEU A 79 10.96 2.48 0.44
C LEU A 79 10.39 3.77 1.04
N ILE A 80 9.93 4.66 0.19
CA ILE A 80 9.43 5.96 0.59
C ILE A 80 8.11 6.30 -0.08
N GLY A 81 7.26 6.99 0.63
CA GLY A 81 6.04 7.63 0.13
C GLY A 81 5.81 8.95 0.84
N GLU A 82 4.65 9.54 0.62
CA GLU A 82 4.26 10.75 1.33
C GLU A 82 4.00 10.44 2.80
N GLY A 83 4.79 11.04 3.68
CA GLY A 83 4.67 10.87 5.14
C GLY A 83 5.16 9.54 5.70
N TRP A 84 5.82 8.69 4.88
CA TRP A 84 6.37 7.45 5.38
C TRP A 84 7.69 7.04 4.73
N LYS A 85 8.48 6.28 5.48
CA LYS A 85 9.73 5.66 5.04
C LYS A 85 9.90 4.35 5.79
N THR A 86 10.12 3.26 5.06
CA THR A 86 10.27 1.94 5.68
C THR A 86 11.32 1.07 4.97
N ASN A 87 11.94 0.17 5.73
CA ASN A 87 12.68 -0.98 5.22
C ASN A 87 12.26 -2.27 5.95
N LYS A 88 11.11 -2.24 6.62
CA LYS A 88 10.60 -3.35 7.43
C LYS A 88 10.21 -4.56 6.57
N PRO A 89 10.30 -5.79 7.11
CA PRO A 89 10.28 -7.03 6.32
C PRO A 89 8.89 -7.56 5.93
N HIS A 90 7.84 -6.75 5.98
CA HIS A 90 6.50 -7.20 5.59
C HIS A 90 6.33 -7.22 4.07
N CYS A 91 6.20 -8.42 3.52
CA CYS A 91 6.10 -8.65 2.10
C CYS A 91 5.07 -9.73 1.79
N ILE A 92 4.27 -9.46 0.78
CA ILE A 92 3.46 -10.46 0.07
C ILE A 92 4.11 -10.66 -1.29
N GLU A 93 4.24 -11.91 -1.72
CA GLU A 93 4.78 -12.28 -3.01
C GLU A 93 3.67 -12.86 -3.89
N TYR A 94 3.61 -12.40 -5.11
CA TYR A 94 2.71 -12.88 -6.14
C TYR A 94 3.52 -13.55 -7.24
N ASN A 95 3.15 -14.80 -7.55
CA ASN A 95 3.73 -15.53 -8.67
C ASN A 95 2.78 -15.46 -9.88
N PRO A 96 3.14 -14.71 -10.94
CA PRO A 96 2.24 -14.51 -12.09
C PRO A 96 1.96 -15.79 -12.88
N LYS A 97 2.86 -16.78 -12.84
CA LYS A 97 2.68 -18.04 -13.58
C LYS A 97 1.66 -18.97 -12.94
N SER A 98 1.62 -18.99 -11.60
CA SER A 98 0.68 -19.84 -10.85
C SER A 98 -0.53 -19.07 -10.35
N GLU A 99 -0.55 -17.74 -10.55
CA GLU A 99 -1.59 -16.80 -10.06
C GLU A 99 -1.84 -16.92 -8.55
N ARG A 100 -0.77 -17.14 -7.78
CA ARG A 100 -0.85 -17.37 -6.34
C ARG A 100 -0.14 -16.27 -5.56
N PHE A 101 -0.75 -15.91 -4.44
CA PHE A 101 -0.16 -15.07 -3.41
C PHE A 101 0.33 -15.91 -2.25
N PHE A 102 1.45 -15.52 -1.66
CA PHE A 102 1.97 -16.12 -0.45
C PHE A 102 2.77 -15.12 0.38
N TYR A 103 2.86 -15.38 1.67
CA TYR A 103 3.71 -14.58 2.54
C TYR A 103 5.17 -14.88 2.21
N SER A 104 5.98 -13.82 2.04
CA SER A 104 7.37 -13.96 1.63
C SER A 104 8.32 -13.30 2.61
N ALA A 105 9.45 -13.97 2.86
CA ALA A 105 10.59 -13.42 3.58
C ALA A 105 11.60 -12.70 2.64
N ALA A 106 11.34 -12.65 1.33
CA ALA A 106 12.29 -12.15 0.35
C ALA A 106 12.73 -10.71 0.64
N TRP A 107 11.79 -9.81 0.92
CA TRP A 107 12.12 -8.45 1.29
C TRP A 107 12.97 -8.35 2.56
N GLY A 108 12.75 -9.23 3.52
CA GLY A 108 13.55 -9.29 4.75
C GLY A 108 15.04 -9.57 4.49
N THR A 109 15.37 -10.30 3.42
CA THR A 109 16.73 -10.52 2.95
C THR A 109 17.24 -9.32 2.16
N LEU A 110 16.47 -8.87 1.16
CA LEU A 110 16.84 -7.75 0.28
C LEU A 110 17.10 -6.46 1.07
N SER A 111 16.20 -6.10 1.98
CA SER A 111 16.32 -4.85 2.77
C SER A 111 17.56 -4.81 3.69
N LYS A 112 18.12 -5.97 4.03
CA LYS A 112 19.35 -6.11 4.83
C LYS A 112 20.62 -6.26 3.98
N SER A 113 20.46 -6.45 2.67
CA SER A 113 21.58 -6.60 1.73
C SER A 113 22.10 -5.24 1.29
N GLU A 114 23.36 -5.22 0.82
CA GLU A 114 23.90 -4.05 0.15
C GLU A 114 23.18 -3.84 -1.18
N ALA A 115 22.70 -2.62 -1.40
CA ALA A 115 21.91 -2.24 -2.55
C ALA A 115 22.61 -1.17 -3.39
N VAL A 116 22.63 -1.36 -4.69
CA VAL A 116 23.18 -0.40 -5.68
C VAL A 116 22.17 -0.25 -6.82
N GLU A 117 21.80 0.97 -7.14
CA GLU A 117 21.01 1.25 -8.34
C GLU A 117 21.93 1.11 -9.56
N ILE A 118 21.57 0.20 -10.47
CA ILE A 118 22.37 -0.08 -11.69
C ILE A 118 21.84 0.64 -12.93
N LYS A 119 20.59 1.02 -12.91
CA LYS A 119 19.91 1.93 -13.85
C LYS A 119 18.63 2.44 -13.19
N PRO A 120 18.02 3.53 -13.66
CA PRO A 120 16.81 4.09 -13.05
C PRO A 120 15.74 3.02 -12.82
N GLY A 121 15.29 2.88 -11.57
CA GLY A 121 14.29 1.89 -11.15
C GLY A 121 14.76 0.44 -11.08
N VAL A 122 16.05 0.14 -11.29
CA VAL A 122 16.58 -1.21 -11.16
C VAL A 122 17.73 -1.24 -10.14
N VAL A 123 17.53 -2.01 -9.09
CA VAL A 123 18.46 -2.13 -7.98
C VAL A 123 19.02 -3.53 -7.90
N ARG A 124 20.34 -3.62 -7.80
CA ARG A 124 21.05 -4.87 -7.50
C ARG A 124 21.33 -4.97 -6.02
N PHE A 125 21.03 -6.13 -5.46
CA PHE A 125 21.29 -6.48 -4.07
C PHE A 125 22.36 -7.58 -3.99
N LYS A 126 23.38 -7.37 -3.17
CA LYS A 126 24.38 -8.39 -2.85
C LYS A 126 23.80 -9.32 -1.77
N THR A 127 23.20 -10.40 -2.20
CA THR A 127 22.50 -11.35 -1.33
C THR A 127 23.36 -12.57 -0.98
N PRO A 128 23.03 -13.30 0.11
CA PRO A 128 23.63 -14.61 0.38
C PRO A 128 23.42 -15.59 -0.77
N ALA A 129 24.40 -16.45 -1.04
CA ALA A 129 24.38 -17.38 -2.16
C ALA A 129 23.23 -18.41 -2.13
N ASN A 130 22.71 -18.70 -0.94
CA ASN A 130 21.56 -19.58 -0.75
C ASN A 130 20.20 -18.88 -0.92
N PHE A 131 20.18 -17.56 -1.09
CA PHE A 131 18.95 -16.83 -1.37
C PHE A 131 18.65 -16.88 -2.87
N LYS A 132 17.64 -17.63 -3.25
CA LYS A 132 17.26 -17.90 -4.64
C LYS A 132 15.77 -17.60 -4.87
N PRO A 133 15.37 -16.32 -4.90
CA PRO A 133 14.00 -15.95 -5.21
C PRO A 133 13.67 -16.28 -6.68
N ILE A 134 12.39 -16.36 -6.98
CA ILE A 134 11.91 -16.72 -8.32
C ILE A 134 11.91 -15.50 -9.22
N VAL A 135 12.61 -15.59 -10.36
CA VAL A 135 12.57 -14.53 -11.37
C VAL A 135 11.18 -14.41 -11.98
N GLY A 136 10.66 -13.21 -12.01
CA GLY A 136 9.31 -12.86 -12.46
C GLY A 136 8.31 -12.70 -11.33
N ASP A 137 8.62 -13.12 -10.11
CA ASP A 137 7.74 -12.89 -8.97
C ASP A 137 7.70 -11.41 -8.60
N VAL A 138 6.53 -10.97 -8.17
CA VAL A 138 6.25 -9.58 -7.74
C VAL A 138 6.17 -9.53 -6.23
N LEU A 139 6.98 -8.66 -5.65
CA LEU A 139 6.97 -8.39 -4.22
C LEU A 139 6.16 -7.13 -3.95
N THR A 140 5.13 -7.24 -3.12
CA THR A 140 4.36 -6.10 -2.61
C THR A 140 4.76 -5.85 -1.16
N ILE A 141 5.37 -4.71 -0.91
CA ILE A 141 5.88 -4.30 0.40
C ILE A 141 5.09 -3.09 0.87
N ARG A 142 4.65 -3.12 2.11
CA ARG A 142 3.93 -2.01 2.74
C ARG A 142 4.58 -1.57 4.05
N ASP A 143 4.25 -0.36 4.49
CA ASP A 143 4.57 0.04 5.87
C ASP A 143 3.88 -0.89 6.87
N ILE A 144 4.55 -1.20 7.96
CA ILE A 144 3.99 -2.00 9.05
C ILE A 144 2.99 -1.22 9.90
N ILE A 145 3.13 0.11 9.92
CA ILE A 145 2.25 1.00 10.67
C ILE A 145 1.00 1.24 9.83
N ARG A 146 -0.12 0.67 10.27
CA ARG A 146 -1.42 0.69 9.60
C ARG A 146 -2.46 1.41 10.45
N ASP A 147 -2.11 2.58 10.92
CA ASP A 147 -2.88 3.42 11.82
C ASP A 147 -3.87 4.34 11.09
N GLN A 148 -3.82 4.39 9.77
CA GLN A 148 -4.78 5.12 8.95
C GLN A 148 -5.68 4.14 8.18
N VAL A 149 -6.94 4.53 8.01
CA VAL A 149 -7.94 3.78 7.26
C VAL A 149 -8.53 4.63 6.15
N GLY A 150 -9.09 4.01 5.10
CA GLY A 150 -9.80 4.75 4.06
C GLY A 150 -11.06 5.42 4.63
N PHE A 151 -11.98 4.59 5.12
CA PHE A 151 -13.19 5.05 5.82
C PHE A 151 -13.16 4.60 7.28
N LEU A 152 -13.42 5.53 8.19
CA LEU A 152 -13.75 5.26 9.58
C LEU A 152 -15.24 5.56 9.79
N ILE A 153 -16.00 4.57 10.21
CA ILE A 153 -17.39 4.70 10.63
C ILE A 153 -17.43 4.36 12.13
N TYR A 154 -17.59 5.37 12.96
CA TYR A 154 -17.49 5.22 14.41
C TYR A 154 -18.76 5.73 15.10
N GLU A 155 -19.36 4.89 15.94
CA GLU A 155 -20.59 5.20 16.68
C GLU A 155 -21.69 5.82 15.82
N SER A 156 -21.82 5.35 14.58
CA SER A 156 -22.73 5.90 13.57
C SER A 156 -23.77 4.86 13.15
N ASN A 157 -24.94 5.31 12.73
CA ASN A 157 -26.04 4.42 12.35
C ASN A 157 -26.58 4.79 10.97
N GLY A 158 -26.88 3.78 10.15
CA GLY A 158 -27.44 4.00 8.80
C GLY A 158 -26.46 4.69 7.85
N VAL A 159 -25.18 4.28 7.84
CA VAL A 159 -24.19 4.80 6.89
C VAL A 159 -24.17 3.91 5.65
N THR A 160 -24.50 4.50 4.50
CA THR A 160 -24.53 3.81 3.20
C THR A 160 -23.38 4.28 2.31
N LEU A 161 -22.60 3.33 1.78
CA LEU A 161 -21.61 3.57 0.74
C LEU A 161 -22.08 2.87 -0.54
N GLU A 162 -22.46 3.62 -1.56
CA GLU A 162 -23.02 3.12 -2.82
C GLU A 162 -22.12 3.51 -3.98
N ASN A 163 -21.67 2.52 -4.75
CA ASN A 163 -20.75 2.74 -5.88
C ASN A 163 -19.53 3.60 -5.49
N VAL A 164 -18.87 3.21 -4.40
CA VAL A 164 -17.68 3.88 -3.86
C VAL A 164 -16.45 3.01 -4.10
N GLY A 165 -15.48 3.56 -4.84
CA GLY A 165 -14.17 2.92 -5.06
C GLY A 165 -13.16 3.35 -4.00
N VAL A 166 -12.45 2.36 -3.42
CA VAL A 166 -11.42 2.61 -2.39
C VAL A 166 -10.11 2.01 -2.89
N HIS A 167 -9.11 2.85 -3.20
CA HIS A 167 -7.89 2.45 -3.87
C HIS A 167 -6.65 2.69 -3.01
N TYR A 168 -5.71 1.74 -3.05
CA TYR A 168 -4.33 1.82 -2.51
C TYR A 168 -4.18 2.31 -1.07
N MET A 169 -5.07 1.88 -0.19
CA MET A 169 -5.10 2.30 1.21
C MET A 169 -3.80 1.99 1.97
N HIS A 170 -3.38 2.91 2.81
CA HIS A 170 -2.21 2.73 3.69
C HIS A 170 -2.43 1.69 4.79
N GLY A 171 -3.68 1.47 5.19
CA GLY A 171 -4.07 0.52 6.21
C GLY A 171 -5.25 -0.34 5.80
N LEU A 172 -6.34 -0.27 6.56
CA LEU A 172 -7.59 -0.93 6.25
C LEU A 172 -8.44 -0.06 5.31
N GLY A 173 -9.19 -0.68 4.41
CA GLY A 173 -10.05 0.05 3.48
C GLY A 173 -11.20 0.74 4.21
N ILE A 174 -12.02 -0.03 4.90
CA ILE A 174 -13.19 0.44 5.65
C ILE A 174 -13.17 -0.19 7.04
N VAL A 175 -13.33 0.62 8.06
CA VAL A 175 -13.47 0.17 9.46
C VAL A 175 -14.75 0.74 10.03
N SER A 176 -15.63 -0.14 10.50
CA SER A 176 -16.86 0.24 11.22
C SER A 176 -16.78 -0.28 12.65
N GLN A 177 -16.91 0.61 13.62
CA GLN A 177 -16.84 0.29 15.03
C GLN A 177 -18.00 0.93 15.80
N TYR A 178 -18.65 0.16 16.66
CA TYR A 178 -19.79 0.58 17.49
C TYR A 178 -20.95 1.17 16.68
N SER A 179 -21.07 0.80 15.42
CA SER A 179 -22.04 1.33 14.45
C SER A 179 -23.11 0.27 14.14
N ARG A 180 -24.26 0.72 13.67
CA ARG A 180 -25.41 -0.12 13.29
C ARG A 180 -25.99 0.34 11.95
N ASP A 181 -26.77 -0.54 11.33
CA ASP A 181 -27.58 -0.25 10.15
C ASP A 181 -28.75 0.68 10.48
#